data_296a91b00600b50ef9b96753c08beb53
#
_entry.id   296a91b00600b50ef9b96753c08beb53
#
_cell.length_a   1.000
_cell.length_b   1.000
_cell.length_c   1.000
_cell.angle_alpha   90.00
_cell.angle_beta   90.00
_cell.angle_gamma   90.00
#
_symmetry.space_group_name_H-M   'P 1'
#
loop_
_entity.id
_entity.type
_entity.pdbx_description
1 polymer ?
#
loop_
_entity_poly.entity_id
_entity_poly.type
_entity_poly.pdbx_seq_one_letter_code
_entity_poly.pdbx_strand_id
1 'polypeptide(L)'
;MRKSLALILLFAFCSYGSDSTIDEPTQSSASSNIKELVYEDTTGTMVNVDLTNKKTLVVFWADYWGICREELPLLEENLATISENYNVIALAHSNKNSTMTWVSENLNGELEIGFSTSELRDSLKIIGQPISIIFDTDGSILLREYGYVPSDL
;
A
#
# COMPACT_ATOMS: atom_id res chain seq x y z
N MET A 1 19.69 60.30 47.81
CA MET A 1 18.46 61.02 47.43
C MET A 1 18.05 60.63 46.06
N ARG A 2 17.06 59.80 45.93
CA ARG A 2 16.10 59.75 44.81
C ARG A 2 15.19 58.55 45.02
N LYS A 3 13.98 58.85 45.38
CA LYS A 3 12.87 57.95 45.61
C LYS A 3 12.40 57.45 44.25
N SER A 4 12.36 56.18 44.04
CA SER A 4 11.65 55.56 42.87
C SER A 4 10.40 54.87 43.38
N LEU A 5 9.30 55.32 42.84
CA LEU A 5 7.93 54.91 43.07
C LEU A 5 7.68 53.61 42.39
N ALA A 6 7.35 52.56 43.10
CA ALA A 6 6.93 51.25 42.48
C ALA A 6 5.44 51.34 42.19
N LEU A 7 5.11 51.26 40.88
CA LEU A 7 3.75 51.18 40.39
C LEU A 7 3.36 49.70 40.30
N ILE A 8 2.49 49.24 41.20
CA ILE A 8 1.92 47.90 41.19
C ILE A 8 0.71 47.91 40.25
N LEU A 9 0.86 47.28 39.08
CA LEU A 9 -0.25 46.99 38.16
C LEU A 9 -0.86 45.63 38.53
N LEU A 10 -2.05 45.68 39.12
CA LEU A 10 -2.91 44.51 39.30
C LEU A 10 -3.52 44.11 37.92
N PHE A 11 -3.06 43.02 37.34
CA PHE A 11 -3.79 42.38 36.25
C PHE A 11 -4.80 41.38 36.83
N ALA A 12 -6.06 41.72 36.69
CA ALA A 12 -7.15 40.78 36.91
C ALA A 12 -7.14 39.71 35.82
N PHE A 13 -6.85 38.47 36.18
CA PHE A 13 -7.03 37.31 35.29
C PHE A 13 -8.52 36.96 35.24
N CYS A 14 -9.18 37.33 34.13
CA CYS A 14 -10.42 36.69 33.73
C CYS A 14 -10.12 35.27 33.26
N SER A 15 -10.51 34.29 34.06
CA SER A 15 -10.57 32.90 33.67
C SER A 15 -11.68 32.73 32.62
N TYR A 16 -11.28 32.65 31.38
CA TYR A 16 -12.18 32.16 30.30
C TYR A 16 -11.86 30.68 30.13
N GLY A 17 -12.68 29.83 30.73
CA GLY A 17 -12.69 28.43 30.49
C GLY A 17 -13.25 28.15 29.08
N SER A 18 -12.38 27.82 28.15
CA SER A 18 -12.76 27.18 26.89
C SER A 18 -12.18 25.80 26.93
N ASP A 19 -13.01 24.87 27.35
CA ASP A 19 -12.83 23.44 27.18
C ASP A 19 -13.03 23.14 25.68
N SER A 20 -11.94 23.20 24.93
CA SER A 20 -11.88 22.72 23.54
C SER A 20 -11.19 21.38 23.58
N THR A 21 -11.94 20.34 23.87
CA THR A 21 -11.55 18.98 23.49
C THR A 21 -11.47 18.95 21.96
N ILE A 22 -10.26 19.13 21.45
CA ILE A 22 -9.93 18.75 20.08
C ILE A 22 -9.95 17.23 20.09
N ASP A 23 -11.06 16.66 19.66
CA ASP A 23 -11.11 15.27 19.24
C ASP A 23 -10.14 15.12 18.06
N GLU A 24 -8.94 14.66 18.35
CA GLU A 24 -8.01 14.12 17.38
C GLU A 24 -8.78 13.01 16.65
N PRO A 25 -8.93 13.06 15.30
CA PRO A 25 -9.54 11.96 14.59
C PRO A 25 -8.64 10.74 14.76
N THR A 26 -8.99 9.90 15.71
CA THR A 26 -8.47 8.53 15.78
C THR A 26 -8.75 7.93 14.41
N GLN A 27 -7.74 7.85 13.55
CA GLN A 27 -7.77 7.02 12.36
C GLN A 27 -7.95 5.59 12.86
N SER A 28 -9.20 5.21 13.00
CA SER A 28 -9.58 3.82 13.05
C SER A 28 -9.17 3.22 11.72
N SER A 29 -7.94 2.70 11.65
CA SER A 29 -7.55 1.74 10.66
C SER A 29 -8.45 0.53 10.89
N ALA A 30 -9.60 0.52 10.23
CA ALA A 30 -10.37 -0.70 10.08
C ALA A 30 -9.45 -1.66 9.34
N SER A 31 -8.76 -2.52 10.10
CA SER A 31 -8.01 -3.66 9.59
C SER A 31 -9.03 -4.55 8.88
N SER A 32 -9.21 -4.33 7.60
CA SER A 32 -10.02 -5.21 6.77
C SER A 32 -9.19 -6.44 6.48
N ASN A 33 -9.30 -7.46 7.35
CA ASN A 33 -8.72 -8.76 7.04
C ASN A 33 -9.43 -9.30 5.81
N ILE A 34 -8.69 -9.51 4.73
CA ILE A 34 -9.23 -10.21 3.58
C ILE A 34 -9.18 -11.71 3.84
N LYS A 35 -10.28 -12.38 3.50
CA LYS A 35 -10.38 -13.84 3.65
C LYS A 35 -9.89 -14.56 2.39
N GLU A 36 -10.00 -13.91 1.27
CA GLU A 36 -9.68 -14.48 -0.04
C GLU A 36 -9.00 -13.42 -0.90
N LEU A 37 -7.88 -13.78 -1.49
CA LEU A 37 -7.19 -12.99 -2.51
C LEU A 37 -7.31 -13.77 -3.82
N VAL A 38 -8.27 -13.36 -4.65
CA VAL A 38 -8.57 -14.03 -5.92
C VAL A 38 -8.21 -13.11 -7.07
N TYR A 39 -7.43 -13.62 -8.00
CA TYR A 39 -7.03 -12.92 -9.22
C TYR A 39 -7.15 -13.84 -10.45
N GLU A 40 -7.07 -13.29 -11.64
CA GLU A 40 -7.01 -14.06 -12.88
C GLU A 40 -5.54 -14.20 -13.31
N ASP A 41 -5.09 -15.42 -13.56
CA ASP A 41 -3.74 -15.68 -14.07
C ASP A 41 -3.60 -15.31 -15.57
N THR A 42 -2.41 -15.48 -16.12
CA THR A 42 -2.13 -15.17 -17.53
C THR A 42 -2.84 -16.09 -18.51
N THR A 43 -3.37 -17.23 -18.05
CA THR A 43 -4.15 -18.19 -18.86
C THR A 43 -5.66 -17.90 -18.85
N GLY A 44 -6.11 -17.00 -17.97
CA GLY A 44 -7.52 -16.69 -17.75
C GLY A 44 -8.17 -17.53 -16.64
N THR A 45 -7.38 -18.26 -15.86
CA THR A 45 -7.87 -19.07 -14.74
C THR A 45 -7.91 -18.23 -13.46
N MET A 46 -8.99 -18.40 -12.69
CA MET A 46 -9.08 -17.75 -11.36
C MET A 46 -8.24 -18.51 -10.35
N VAL A 47 -7.33 -17.80 -9.71
CA VAL A 47 -6.41 -18.31 -8.69
C VAL A 47 -6.80 -17.72 -7.34
N ASN A 48 -6.93 -18.58 -6.32
CA ASN A 48 -7.10 -18.17 -4.94
C ASN A 48 -5.76 -18.35 -4.21
N VAL A 49 -5.20 -17.26 -3.68
CA VAL A 49 -3.92 -17.26 -2.98
C VAL A 49 -4.11 -17.73 -1.56
N ASP A 50 -3.35 -18.74 -1.16
CA ASP A 50 -3.26 -19.15 0.24
C ASP A 50 -2.36 -18.20 1.03
N LEU A 51 -2.99 -17.31 1.80
CA LEU A 51 -2.28 -16.35 2.65
C LEU A 51 -1.73 -16.99 3.95
N THR A 52 -2.11 -18.21 4.30
CA THR A 52 -1.82 -18.77 5.63
C THR A 52 -0.37 -19.22 5.80
N ASN A 53 0.35 -19.47 4.72
CA ASN A 53 1.68 -20.07 4.76
C ASN A 53 2.82 -19.05 4.83
N LYS A 54 2.65 -17.90 4.16
CA LYS A 54 3.68 -16.87 4.05
C LYS A 54 3.06 -15.51 3.85
N LYS A 55 3.69 -14.45 4.34
CA LYS A 55 3.32 -13.08 4.00
C LYS A 55 3.27 -12.91 2.49
N THR A 56 2.31 -12.14 2.00
CA THR A 56 2.13 -11.98 0.55
C THR A 56 2.23 -10.50 0.19
N LEU A 57 3.20 -10.17 -0.67
CA LEU A 57 3.32 -8.89 -1.32
C LEU A 57 2.52 -8.92 -2.62
N VAL A 58 1.55 -8.03 -2.74
CA VAL A 58 0.80 -7.82 -3.98
C VAL A 58 1.07 -6.42 -4.50
N VAL A 59 1.57 -6.34 -5.73
CA VAL A 59 1.78 -5.09 -6.44
C VAL A 59 0.69 -4.93 -7.51
N PHE A 60 -0.19 -3.95 -7.36
CA PHE A 60 -1.16 -3.58 -8.40
C PHE A 60 -0.54 -2.56 -9.34
N TRP A 61 -0.51 -2.85 -10.63
CA TRP A 61 0.26 -2.08 -11.61
C TRP A 61 -0.45 -1.95 -12.97
N ALA A 62 0.17 -1.19 -13.87
CA ALA A 62 -0.27 -1.08 -15.27
C ALA A 62 0.93 -0.84 -16.20
N ASP A 63 0.92 -1.49 -17.36
CA ASP A 63 1.97 -1.43 -18.38
C ASP A 63 2.19 -0.04 -19.01
N TYR A 64 1.19 0.84 -18.94
CA TYR A 64 1.27 2.22 -19.43
C TYR A 64 1.77 3.23 -18.38
N TRP A 65 2.03 2.80 -17.11
CA TRP A 65 2.43 3.71 -16.04
C TRP A 65 3.94 3.70 -15.85
N GLY A 66 4.59 4.88 -15.97
CA GLY A 66 6.05 5.01 -15.98
C GLY A 66 6.74 4.38 -14.78
N ILE A 67 6.26 4.67 -13.55
CA ILE A 67 6.84 4.11 -12.32
C ILE A 67 6.77 2.57 -12.33
N CYS A 68 5.63 1.98 -12.77
CA CYS A 68 5.51 0.53 -12.84
C CYS A 68 6.56 -0.09 -13.79
N ARG A 69 6.80 0.58 -14.93
CA ARG A 69 7.75 0.12 -15.95
C ARG A 69 9.20 0.20 -15.50
N GLU A 70 9.52 1.10 -14.61
CA GLU A 70 10.86 1.27 -14.03
C GLU A 70 11.08 0.31 -12.85
N GLU A 71 10.07 0.12 -12.00
CA GLU A 71 10.21 -0.58 -10.73
C GLU A 71 9.97 -2.11 -10.82
N LEU A 72 9.08 -2.58 -11.72
CA LEU A 72 8.82 -4.01 -11.82
C LEU A 72 10.05 -4.85 -12.20
N PRO A 73 10.90 -4.43 -13.14
CA PRO A 73 12.15 -5.16 -13.42
C PRO A 73 13.08 -5.25 -12.21
N LEU A 74 13.16 -4.17 -11.40
CA LEU A 74 13.95 -4.16 -10.16
C LEU A 74 13.37 -5.10 -9.11
N LEU A 75 12.04 -5.19 -9.02
CA LEU A 75 11.37 -6.16 -8.15
C LEU A 75 11.72 -7.59 -8.58
N GLU A 76 11.70 -7.89 -9.89
CA GLU A 76 12.08 -9.21 -10.40
C GLU A 76 13.56 -9.54 -10.17
N GLU A 77 14.47 -8.58 -10.35
CA GLU A 77 15.90 -8.74 -10.07
C GLU A 77 16.18 -9.13 -8.61
N ASN A 78 15.39 -8.61 -7.67
CA ASN A 78 15.52 -8.88 -6.24
C ASN A 78 14.58 -9.99 -5.74
N LEU A 79 13.80 -10.62 -6.63
CA LEU A 79 12.77 -11.58 -6.30
C LEU A 79 13.29 -12.75 -5.45
N ALA A 80 14.49 -13.26 -5.73
CA ALA A 80 15.06 -14.37 -4.98
C ALA A 80 15.18 -14.04 -3.48
N THR A 81 15.69 -12.84 -3.14
CA THR A 81 15.83 -12.37 -1.77
C THR A 81 14.46 -12.11 -1.12
N ILE A 82 13.58 -11.40 -1.81
CA ILE A 82 12.25 -11.07 -1.30
C ILE A 82 11.42 -12.33 -1.06
N SER A 83 11.54 -13.31 -1.96
CA SER A 83 10.83 -14.59 -1.88
C SER A 83 11.28 -15.49 -0.73
N GLU A 84 12.35 -15.17 -0.01
CA GLU A 84 12.68 -15.87 1.25
C GLU A 84 11.57 -15.65 2.30
N ASN A 85 10.99 -14.44 2.34
CA ASN A 85 10.04 -14.02 3.36
C ASN A 85 8.61 -13.79 2.84
N TYR A 86 8.43 -13.57 1.54
CA TYR A 86 7.16 -13.18 0.93
C TYR A 86 6.79 -14.06 -0.28
N ASN A 87 5.50 -14.34 -0.46
CA ASN A 87 4.97 -14.61 -1.79
C ASN A 87 4.86 -13.27 -2.52
N VAL A 88 5.27 -13.20 -3.78
CA VAL A 88 5.27 -11.94 -4.54
C VAL A 88 4.42 -12.12 -5.78
N ILE A 89 3.40 -11.27 -5.95
CA ILE A 89 2.46 -11.33 -7.07
C ILE A 89 2.25 -9.92 -7.62
N ALA A 90 2.41 -9.74 -8.93
CA ALA A 90 2.14 -8.48 -9.61
C ALA A 90 0.84 -8.57 -10.42
N LEU A 91 -0.19 -7.83 -9.97
CA LEU A 91 -1.53 -7.85 -10.54
C LEU A 91 -1.77 -6.64 -11.44
N ALA A 92 -1.81 -6.86 -12.74
CA ALA A 92 -2.07 -5.81 -13.72
C ALA A 92 -3.53 -5.36 -13.72
N HIS A 93 -3.74 -4.09 -14.07
CA HIS A 93 -5.05 -3.49 -14.33
C HIS A 93 -5.05 -2.78 -15.69
N SER A 94 -4.57 -3.43 -16.70
CA SER A 94 -4.48 -2.92 -18.07
C SER A 94 -4.95 -3.98 -19.06
N ASN A 95 -4.95 -3.64 -20.34
CA ASN A 95 -5.31 -4.61 -21.37
C ASN A 95 -4.36 -5.80 -21.35
N LYS A 96 -4.90 -7.02 -21.34
CA LYS A 96 -4.11 -8.26 -21.21
C LYS A 96 -3.06 -8.39 -22.30
N ASN A 97 -3.41 -8.11 -23.55
CA ASN A 97 -2.47 -8.26 -24.66
C ASN A 97 -1.30 -7.29 -24.56
N SER A 98 -1.56 -5.99 -24.29
CA SER A 98 -0.49 -5.01 -24.11
C SER A 98 0.38 -5.32 -22.90
N THR A 99 -0.25 -5.73 -21.80
CA THR A 99 0.46 -6.15 -20.59
C THR A 99 1.40 -7.31 -20.87
N MET A 100 0.91 -8.39 -21.49
CA MET A 100 1.73 -9.57 -21.78
C MET A 100 2.82 -9.29 -22.82
N THR A 101 2.57 -8.41 -23.77
CA THR A 101 3.62 -7.93 -24.69
C THR A 101 4.73 -7.24 -23.90
N TRP A 102 4.36 -6.28 -23.05
CA TRP A 102 5.34 -5.55 -22.22
C TRP A 102 6.11 -6.50 -21.27
N VAL A 103 5.43 -7.43 -20.61
CA VAL A 103 6.04 -8.44 -19.73
C VAL A 103 7.09 -9.25 -20.50
N SER A 104 6.74 -9.75 -21.69
CA SER A 104 7.65 -10.58 -22.49
C SER A 104 8.89 -9.84 -22.99
N GLU A 105 8.82 -8.50 -23.08
CA GLU A 105 9.92 -7.66 -23.56
C GLU A 105 10.81 -7.14 -22.42
N ASN A 106 10.30 -7.08 -21.16
CA ASN A 106 10.95 -6.36 -20.08
C ASN A 106 11.21 -7.19 -18.81
N LEU A 107 10.58 -8.37 -18.66
CA LEU A 107 10.77 -9.26 -17.53
C LEU A 107 11.35 -10.61 -17.98
N ASN A 108 11.98 -11.31 -17.04
CA ASN A 108 12.60 -12.63 -17.29
C ASN A 108 11.63 -13.81 -17.10
N GLY A 109 10.44 -13.55 -16.56
CA GLY A 109 9.38 -14.54 -16.34
C GLY A 109 9.48 -15.26 -14.98
N GLU A 110 10.24 -14.71 -14.04
CA GLU A 110 10.32 -15.23 -12.67
C GLU A 110 9.25 -14.64 -11.75
N LEU A 111 8.82 -13.39 -12.03
CA LEU A 111 7.77 -12.72 -11.28
C LEU A 111 6.40 -13.26 -11.64
N GLU A 112 5.61 -13.65 -10.64
CA GLU A 112 4.23 -14.10 -10.85
C GLU A 112 3.35 -12.92 -11.31
N ILE A 113 2.85 -13.00 -12.52
CA ILE A 113 2.01 -12.00 -13.16
C ILE A 113 0.57 -12.50 -13.24
N GLY A 114 -0.37 -11.64 -12.83
CA GLY A 114 -1.80 -11.88 -12.98
C GLY A 114 -2.56 -10.59 -13.30
N PHE A 115 -3.89 -10.69 -13.29
CA PHE A 115 -4.80 -9.58 -13.56
C PHE A 115 -5.75 -9.41 -12.38
N SER A 116 -5.83 -8.18 -11.87
CA SER A 116 -6.73 -7.85 -10.77
C SER A 116 -8.17 -7.84 -11.26
N THR A 117 -9.06 -8.52 -10.53
CA THR A 117 -10.51 -8.43 -10.78
C THR A 117 -11.08 -7.12 -10.24
N SER A 118 -12.25 -6.73 -10.75
CA SER A 118 -12.97 -5.55 -10.21
C SER A 118 -13.32 -5.76 -8.74
N GLU A 119 -13.79 -6.96 -8.39
CA GLU A 119 -14.19 -7.34 -7.03
C GLU A 119 -13.02 -7.22 -6.06
N LEU A 120 -11.83 -7.70 -6.44
CA LEU A 120 -10.63 -7.57 -5.61
C LEU A 120 -10.24 -6.10 -5.42
N ARG A 121 -10.25 -5.32 -6.50
CA ARG A 121 -9.92 -3.87 -6.43
C ARG A 121 -10.92 -3.11 -5.57
N ASP A 122 -12.20 -3.39 -5.69
CA ASP A 122 -13.27 -2.76 -4.91
C ASP A 122 -13.17 -3.15 -3.43
N SER A 123 -12.94 -4.42 -3.12
CA SER A 123 -12.77 -4.92 -1.75
C SER A 123 -11.59 -4.27 -1.04
N LEU A 124 -10.49 -4.08 -1.77
CA LEU A 124 -9.28 -3.42 -1.30
C LEU A 124 -9.30 -1.88 -1.48
N LYS A 125 -10.37 -1.29 -2.04
CA LYS A 125 -10.52 0.15 -2.31
C LYS A 125 -9.32 0.71 -3.10
N ILE A 126 -8.90 0.01 -4.16
CA ILE A 126 -7.78 0.41 -5.00
C ILE A 126 -8.26 1.44 -6.01
N ILE A 127 -7.76 2.67 -5.90
CA ILE A 127 -8.15 3.82 -6.72
C ILE A 127 -7.08 4.26 -7.71
N GLY A 128 -5.89 3.65 -7.67
CA GLY A 128 -4.75 4.01 -8.54
C GLY A 128 -3.65 2.95 -8.52
N GLN A 129 -2.61 3.19 -9.31
CA GLN A 129 -1.42 2.34 -9.39
C GLN A 129 -0.14 3.19 -9.56
N PRO A 130 1.07 2.63 -9.24
CA PRO A 130 1.21 1.40 -8.51
C PRO A 130 0.71 1.53 -7.07
N ILE A 131 0.25 0.43 -6.51
CA ILE A 131 0.04 0.31 -5.08
C ILE A 131 0.57 -1.03 -4.63
N SER A 132 1.35 -1.04 -3.56
CA SER A 132 1.87 -2.24 -2.92
C SER A 132 1.11 -2.50 -1.63
N ILE A 133 0.69 -3.75 -1.45
CA ILE A 133 0.01 -4.21 -0.24
C ILE A 133 0.73 -5.47 0.26
N ILE A 134 1.13 -5.47 1.53
CA ILE A 134 1.64 -6.67 2.19
C ILE A 134 0.56 -7.20 3.13
N PHE A 135 0.20 -8.45 2.91
CA PHE A 135 -0.70 -9.20 3.77
C PHE A 135 0.09 -10.08 4.73
N ASP A 136 -0.33 -10.10 5.99
CA ASP A 136 0.12 -11.11 6.95
C ASP A 136 -0.61 -12.44 6.73
N THR A 137 -0.16 -13.48 7.40
CA THR A 137 -0.70 -14.84 7.29
C THR A 137 -2.13 -15.00 7.83
N ASP A 138 -2.65 -14.00 8.53
CA ASP A 138 -4.05 -13.94 8.96
C ASP A 138 -4.96 -13.10 8.03
N GLY A 139 -4.39 -12.58 6.91
CA GLY A 139 -5.06 -11.71 5.95
C GLY A 139 -5.13 -10.24 6.38
N SER A 140 -4.51 -9.86 7.49
CA SER A 140 -4.37 -8.45 7.86
C SER A 140 -3.38 -7.71 6.96
N ILE A 141 -3.59 -6.41 6.77
CA ILE A 141 -2.71 -5.58 5.94
C ILE A 141 -1.60 -5.00 6.83
N LEU A 142 -0.35 -5.37 6.54
CA LEU A 142 0.84 -4.85 7.20
C LEU A 142 1.38 -3.57 6.54
N LEU A 143 1.28 -3.50 5.22
CA LEU A 143 1.70 -2.35 4.41
C LEU A 143 0.64 -2.05 3.36
N ARG A 144 0.40 -0.77 3.09
CA ARG A 144 -0.39 -0.30 1.97
C ARG A 144 0.16 1.05 1.53
N GLU A 145 0.80 1.08 0.36
CA GLU A 145 1.48 2.29 -0.11
C GLU A 145 1.29 2.50 -1.60
N TYR A 146 0.92 3.72 -1.98
CA TYR A 146 0.77 4.15 -3.37
C TYR A 146 2.07 4.74 -3.91
N GLY A 147 2.31 4.53 -5.21
CA GLY A 147 3.47 5.07 -5.90
C GLY A 147 4.78 4.36 -5.55
N TYR A 148 4.70 3.19 -4.91
CA TYR A 148 5.84 2.43 -4.44
C TYR A 148 5.75 0.96 -4.85
N VAL A 149 6.86 0.41 -5.32
CA VAL A 149 7.05 -1.02 -5.57
C VAL A 149 8.29 -1.44 -4.77
N PRO A 150 8.11 -2.24 -3.71
CA PRO A 150 9.21 -2.59 -2.83
C PRO A 150 10.15 -3.61 -3.50
N SER A 151 11.28 -3.15 -3.96
CA SER A 151 12.35 -3.97 -4.54
C SER A 151 13.49 -4.26 -3.57
N ASP A 152 13.42 -3.75 -2.34
CA ASP A 152 14.46 -3.77 -1.31
C ASP A 152 14.01 -4.40 0.03
N LEU A 153 12.95 -5.22 0.03
CA LEU A 153 12.42 -5.92 1.20
C LEU A 153 13.33 -7.04 1.72
#